data_1eda5a95a86726c3913f1c5651f2fd15
#
_entry.id   1eda5a95a86726c3913f1c5651f2fd15
#
_cell.length_a   1.000
_cell.length_b   1.000
_cell.length_c   1.000
_cell.angle_alpha   90.00
_cell.angle_beta   90.00
_cell.angle_gamma   90.00
#
_symmetry.space_group_name_H-M   'P 1'
#
loop_
_entity.id
_entity.type
_entity.pdbx_description
1 polymer ?
#
loop_
_entity_poly.entity_id
_entity_poly.type
_entity_poly.pdbx_seq_one_letter_code
_entity_poly.pdbx_strand_id
1 'polypeptide(L)'
;MNNPFFSVIVPCHNSAEFMRNGLDSIVDQDFDDYELLIVCDRCEDDSDAIAMDYVRTDHPDMVLTVDFGRAGLSRNAALDVASGEWVLFMDDDDWYLPGAFQAIYDELTRQTNIDIMAYGFEWKDRGPTLQSKNSIKTAVWNKAWRREFIGAERFPDWIHTDDLGFARKMHPKARFGFLPMILYYYNFMRPGSVSDRIRDGEFDNTQLPQEVRSAAEGYEIWLKDHFKK
;
A
#
# COMPACT_ATOMS: atom_id res chain seq x y z
N MET A 1 4.00 2.24 -26.92
CA MET A 1 3.02 1.46 -26.12
C MET A 1 2.22 2.47 -25.32
N ASN A 2 0.93 2.28 -25.13
CA ASN A 2 0.16 3.15 -24.24
C ASN A 2 0.61 2.87 -22.80
N ASN A 3 0.56 3.88 -21.92
CA ASN A 3 0.81 3.67 -20.50
C ASN A 3 -0.28 2.74 -19.92
N PRO A 4 0.03 1.86 -18.96
CA PRO A 4 -0.96 1.01 -18.32
C PRO A 4 -1.96 1.86 -17.52
N PHE A 5 -3.13 1.29 -17.22
CA PHE A 5 -4.10 1.98 -16.39
C PHE A 5 -3.68 2.02 -14.93
N PHE A 6 -3.15 0.91 -14.40
CA PHE A 6 -2.64 0.85 -13.03
C PHE A 6 -1.11 0.68 -12.97
N SER A 7 -0.47 1.35 -12.00
CA SER A 7 0.82 0.94 -11.44
C SER A 7 0.56 0.32 -10.08
N VAL A 8 0.82 -0.98 -9.94
CA VAL A 8 0.68 -1.71 -8.67
C VAL A 8 2.04 -1.74 -7.99
N ILE A 9 2.17 -1.07 -6.84
CA ILE A 9 3.44 -0.90 -6.12
C ILE A 9 3.45 -1.79 -4.88
N VAL A 10 4.44 -2.68 -4.79
CA VAL A 10 4.62 -3.63 -3.67
C VAL A 10 6.02 -3.45 -3.08
N PRO A 11 6.18 -2.69 -1.98
CA PRO A 11 7.44 -2.69 -1.24
C PRO A 11 7.57 -3.99 -0.47
N CYS A 12 8.76 -4.63 -0.50
CA CYS A 12 9.01 -5.85 0.26
C CYS A 12 10.35 -5.79 1.00
N HIS A 13 10.40 -6.44 2.17
CA HIS A 13 11.60 -6.58 2.99
C HIS A 13 11.57 -7.89 3.77
N ASN A 14 12.40 -8.85 3.36
CA ASN A 14 12.44 -10.19 3.97
C ASN A 14 11.06 -10.87 4.03
N SER A 15 10.42 -10.96 2.88
CA SER A 15 9.00 -11.34 2.72
C SER A 15 8.83 -12.72 2.08
N ALA A 16 9.89 -13.48 1.87
CA ALA A 16 9.87 -14.74 1.11
C ALA A 16 8.82 -15.75 1.61
N GLU A 17 8.51 -15.75 2.92
CA GLU A 17 7.55 -16.67 3.53
C GLU A 17 6.10 -16.41 3.11
N PHE A 18 5.74 -15.15 2.79
CA PHE A 18 4.33 -14.75 2.65
C PHE A 18 4.00 -13.94 1.39
N MET A 19 4.97 -13.30 0.74
CA MET A 19 4.72 -12.40 -0.39
C MET A 19 4.06 -13.09 -1.60
N ARG A 20 4.22 -14.41 -1.77
CA ARG A 20 3.58 -15.15 -2.89
C ARG A 20 2.07 -15.00 -2.87
N ASN A 21 1.42 -15.09 -1.72
CA ASN A 21 -0.05 -14.93 -1.63
C ASN A 21 -0.51 -13.57 -2.14
N GLY A 22 0.22 -12.51 -1.80
CA GLY A 22 -0.06 -11.16 -2.27
C GLY A 22 0.17 -11.03 -3.78
N LEU A 23 1.32 -11.49 -4.27
CA LEU A 23 1.68 -11.43 -5.69
C LEU A 23 0.75 -12.30 -6.55
N ASP A 24 0.40 -13.51 -6.11
CA ASP A 24 -0.60 -14.36 -6.77
C ASP A 24 -1.94 -13.60 -6.89
N SER A 25 -2.37 -12.91 -5.84
CA SER A 25 -3.61 -12.13 -5.87
C SER A 25 -3.62 -10.98 -6.88
N ILE A 26 -2.45 -10.49 -7.30
CA ILE A 26 -2.32 -9.49 -8.36
C ILE A 26 -2.40 -10.15 -9.73
N VAL A 27 -1.61 -11.21 -9.97
CA VAL A 27 -1.53 -11.84 -11.29
C VAL A 27 -2.77 -12.68 -11.63
N ASP A 28 -3.52 -13.11 -10.62
CA ASP A 28 -4.78 -13.83 -10.75
C ASP A 28 -6.00 -12.90 -10.96
N GLN A 29 -5.81 -11.56 -11.03
CA GLN A 29 -6.90 -10.65 -11.39
C GLN A 29 -7.29 -10.85 -12.85
N ASP A 30 -8.60 -10.88 -13.13
CA ASP A 30 -9.13 -10.87 -14.51
C ASP A 30 -9.09 -9.44 -15.08
N PHE A 31 -7.88 -8.85 -15.09
CA PHE A 31 -7.60 -7.50 -15.55
C PHE A 31 -6.11 -7.40 -15.90
N ASP A 32 -5.77 -6.91 -17.09
CA ASP A 32 -4.40 -7.00 -17.63
C ASP A 32 -3.72 -5.63 -17.88
N ASP A 33 -4.49 -4.54 -17.81
CA ASP A 33 -3.97 -3.18 -18.09
C ASP A 33 -3.27 -2.56 -16.86
N TYR A 34 -2.20 -3.23 -16.38
CA TYR A 34 -1.39 -2.76 -15.27
C TYR A 34 0.10 -3.11 -15.46
N GLU A 35 0.95 -2.36 -14.77
CA GLU A 35 2.33 -2.72 -14.48
C GLU A 35 2.49 -3.10 -13.01
N LEU A 36 3.38 -4.06 -12.74
CA LEU A 36 3.73 -4.50 -11.40
C LEU A 36 5.13 -4.00 -11.03
N LEU A 37 5.22 -3.19 -9.99
CA LEU A 37 6.46 -2.60 -9.50
C LEU A 37 6.76 -3.16 -8.10
N ILE A 38 7.64 -4.17 -8.03
CA ILE A 38 8.07 -4.78 -6.77
C ILE A 38 9.37 -4.10 -6.34
N VAL A 39 9.43 -3.63 -5.09
CA VAL A 39 10.62 -2.95 -4.56
C VAL A 39 11.21 -3.76 -3.43
N CYS A 40 12.29 -4.48 -3.72
CA CYS A 40 13.04 -5.27 -2.74
C CYS A 40 14.02 -4.36 -1.98
N ASP A 41 13.73 -4.09 -0.71
CA ASP A 41 14.52 -3.20 0.14
C ASP A 41 15.29 -4.01 1.19
N ARG A 42 16.62 -4.13 1.02
CA ARG A 42 17.51 -4.88 1.93
C ARG A 42 17.05 -6.31 2.20
N CYS A 43 16.60 -7.01 1.16
CA CYS A 43 16.23 -8.41 1.32
C CYS A 43 17.49 -9.28 1.52
N GLU A 44 17.48 -10.09 2.59
CA GLU A 44 18.53 -11.05 2.93
C GLU A 44 18.04 -12.50 2.74
N ASP A 45 16.77 -12.67 2.38
CA ASP A 45 16.10 -13.93 2.07
C ASP A 45 15.84 -14.08 0.56
N ASP A 46 15.05 -15.07 0.16
CA ASP A 46 14.72 -15.34 -1.25
C ASP A 46 13.69 -14.36 -1.87
N SER A 47 13.35 -13.23 -1.20
CA SER A 47 12.34 -12.28 -1.69
C SER A 47 12.66 -11.73 -3.08
N ASP A 48 13.93 -11.38 -3.36
CA ASP A 48 14.36 -10.90 -4.68
C ASP A 48 14.11 -11.95 -5.77
N ALA A 49 14.45 -13.22 -5.50
CA ALA A 49 14.25 -14.31 -6.45
C ALA A 49 12.75 -14.56 -6.69
N ILE A 50 11.94 -14.53 -5.63
CA ILE A 50 10.50 -14.67 -5.73
C ILE A 50 9.92 -13.51 -6.55
N ALA A 51 10.31 -12.25 -6.29
CA ALA A 51 9.84 -11.09 -7.03
C ALA A 51 10.08 -11.23 -8.54
N MET A 52 11.24 -11.75 -8.93
CA MET A 52 11.59 -11.97 -10.35
C MET A 52 10.71 -13.01 -11.04
N ASP A 53 10.14 -13.99 -10.32
CA ASP A 53 9.22 -14.98 -10.87
C ASP A 53 7.90 -14.34 -11.36
N TYR A 54 7.54 -13.15 -10.87
CA TYR A 54 6.28 -12.45 -11.19
C TYR A 54 6.41 -11.37 -12.27
N VAL A 55 7.61 -11.08 -12.75
CA VAL A 55 7.82 -10.12 -13.85
C VAL A 55 7.38 -10.73 -15.17
N ARG A 56 6.35 -10.16 -15.78
CA ARG A 56 5.85 -10.59 -17.10
C ARG A 56 6.68 -9.96 -18.20
N THR A 57 7.10 -10.74 -19.18
CA THR A 57 8.04 -10.30 -20.23
C THR A 57 7.44 -9.36 -21.27
N ASP A 58 6.13 -9.34 -21.40
CA ASP A 58 5.35 -8.54 -22.35
C ASP A 58 4.64 -7.33 -21.69
N HIS A 59 4.93 -7.09 -20.39
CA HIS A 59 4.44 -5.98 -19.59
C HIS A 59 5.60 -5.09 -19.11
N PRO A 60 5.33 -3.84 -18.74
CA PRO A 60 6.35 -2.94 -18.18
C PRO A 60 6.64 -3.20 -16.69
N ASP A 61 6.57 -4.46 -16.28
CA ASP A 61 6.83 -4.87 -14.90
C ASP A 61 8.29 -4.71 -14.52
N MET A 62 8.57 -4.35 -13.27
CA MET A 62 9.92 -4.16 -12.77
C MET A 62 10.10 -4.69 -11.34
N VAL A 63 11.30 -5.23 -11.08
CA VAL A 63 11.83 -5.39 -9.72
C VAL A 63 12.90 -4.34 -9.51
N LEU A 64 12.75 -3.54 -8.47
CA LEU A 64 13.72 -2.53 -8.03
C LEU A 64 14.41 -3.04 -6.76
N THR A 65 15.73 -3.10 -6.75
CA THR A 65 16.51 -3.42 -5.53
C THR A 65 17.08 -2.15 -4.96
N VAL A 66 16.78 -1.87 -3.70
CA VAL A 66 17.15 -0.64 -2.99
C VAL A 66 17.72 -0.93 -1.61
N ASP A 67 18.32 0.07 -0.97
CA ASP A 67 18.95 -0.04 0.36
C ASP A 67 18.51 1.14 1.25
N PHE A 68 17.22 1.26 1.50
CA PHE A 68 16.65 2.32 2.32
C PHE A 68 16.29 1.86 3.74
N GLY A 69 15.77 0.65 3.89
CA GLY A 69 15.19 0.14 5.13
C GLY A 69 13.95 0.94 5.57
N ARG A 70 13.18 1.44 4.63
CA ARG A 70 12.03 2.34 4.83
C ARG A 70 10.98 2.10 3.77
N ALA A 71 9.82 1.57 4.14
CA ALA A 71 8.74 1.30 3.20
C ALA A 71 8.29 2.53 2.39
N GLY A 72 8.25 3.72 3.02
CA GLY A 72 7.92 4.96 2.33
C GLY A 72 8.92 5.32 1.24
N LEU A 73 10.23 5.13 1.48
CA LEU A 73 11.26 5.41 0.47
C LEU A 73 11.23 4.36 -0.65
N SER A 74 10.93 3.11 -0.33
CA SER A 74 10.73 2.05 -1.33
C SER A 74 9.53 2.36 -2.23
N ARG A 75 8.40 2.81 -1.66
CA ARG A 75 7.25 3.31 -2.44
C ARG A 75 7.62 4.51 -3.33
N ASN A 76 8.47 5.43 -2.84
CA ASN A 76 8.95 6.57 -3.62
C ASN A 76 9.78 6.14 -4.83
N ALA A 77 10.67 5.15 -4.68
CA ALA A 77 11.46 4.63 -5.80
C ALA A 77 10.55 4.07 -6.92
N ALA A 78 9.48 3.36 -6.55
CA ALA A 78 8.51 2.89 -7.53
C ALA A 78 7.69 4.03 -8.14
N LEU A 79 7.28 5.04 -7.35
CA LEU A 79 6.58 6.22 -7.87
C LEU A 79 7.40 7.00 -8.90
N ASP A 80 8.73 6.98 -8.80
CA ASP A 80 9.63 7.68 -9.74
C ASP A 80 9.66 7.02 -11.13
N VAL A 81 9.31 5.75 -11.22
CA VAL A 81 9.26 4.99 -12.49
C VAL A 81 7.84 4.61 -12.92
N ALA A 82 6.85 4.76 -12.05
CA ALA A 82 5.46 4.45 -12.33
C ALA A 82 4.92 5.23 -13.54
N SER A 83 4.28 4.51 -14.47
CA SER A 83 3.76 5.07 -15.71
C SER A 83 2.22 5.03 -15.81
N GLY A 84 1.56 4.23 -14.98
CA GLY A 84 0.11 4.06 -14.95
C GLY A 84 -0.66 5.36 -14.67
N GLU A 85 -1.90 5.42 -15.13
CA GLU A 85 -2.76 6.57 -14.82
C GLU A 85 -3.09 6.64 -13.33
N TRP A 86 -3.29 5.48 -12.71
CA TRP A 86 -3.61 5.33 -11.30
C TRP A 86 -2.58 4.44 -10.59
N VAL A 87 -2.29 4.76 -9.34
CA VAL A 87 -1.38 4.00 -8.48
C VAL A 87 -2.20 3.22 -7.44
N LEU A 88 -1.93 1.94 -7.34
CA LEU A 88 -2.38 1.05 -6.28
C LEU A 88 -1.17 0.65 -5.43
N PHE A 89 -1.29 0.78 -4.11
CA PHE A 89 -0.27 0.25 -3.19
C PHE A 89 -0.78 -1.05 -2.58
N MET A 90 0.13 -2.01 -2.37
CA MET A 90 -0.14 -3.23 -1.63
C MET A 90 1.05 -3.52 -0.71
N ASP A 91 0.79 -3.83 0.55
CA ASP A 91 1.83 -4.31 1.44
C ASP A 91 2.13 -5.79 1.16
N ASP A 92 3.36 -6.24 1.36
CA ASP A 92 3.89 -7.55 0.93
C ASP A 92 3.27 -8.76 1.65
N ASP A 93 2.54 -8.52 2.73
CA ASP A 93 1.84 -9.53 3.53
C ASP A 93 0.30 -9.49 3.39
N ASP A 94 -0.21 -8.62 2.51
CA ASP A 94 -1.62 -8.43 2.21
C ASP A 94 -1.99 -8.98 0.83
N TRP A 95 -3.28 -8.91 0.45
CA TRP A 95 -3.73 -9.29 -0.90
C TRP A 95 -5.00 -8.60 -1.36
N TYR A 96 -5.18 -8.48 -2.68
CA TYR A 96 -6.41 -8.06 -3.31
C TYR A 96 -7.42 -9.21 -3.37
N LEU A 97 -8.71 -8.92 -3.23
CA LEU A 97 -9.76 -9.89 -3.44
C LEU A 97 -10.03 -10.08 -4.96
N PRO A 98 -10.56 -11.25 -5.37
CA PRO A 98 -10.87 -11.50 -6.78
C PRO A 98 -11.79 -10.44 -7.38
N GLY A 99 -11.46 -9.97 -8.59
CA GLY A 99 -12.21 -8.94 -9.31
C GLY A 99 -11.99 -7.51 -8.82
N ALA A 100 -11.04 -7.29 -7.90
CA ALA A 100 -10.78 -5.96 -7.33
C ALA A 100 -10.36 -4.95 -8.40
N PHE A 101 -9.45 -5.31 -9.30
CA PHE A 101 -8.94 -4.38 -10.32
C PHE A 101 -10.03 -3.97 -11.30
N GLN A 102 -10.85 -4.91 -11.77
CA GLN A 102 -11.97 -4.60 -12.65
C GLN A 102 -13.00 -3.68 -11.96
N ALA A 103 -13.35 -3.97 -10.70
CA ALA A 103 -14.29 -3.14 -9.95
C ALA A 103 -13.77 -1.70 -9.72
N ILE A 104 -12.47 -1.55 -9.43
CA ILE A 104 -11.83 -0.25 -9.28
C ILE A 104 -11.82 0.49 -10.64
N TYR A 105 -11.44 -0.19 -11.72
CA TYR A 105 -11.39 0.37 -13.07
C TYR A 105 -12.77 0.88 -13.51
N ASP A 106 -13.82 0.07 -13.37
CA ASP A 106 -15.18 0.43 -13.76
C ASP A 106 -15.66 1.68 -13.02
N GLU A 107 -15.34 1.80 -11.74
CA GLU A 107 -15.74 2.96 -10.96
C GLU A 107 -14.92 4.20 -11.30
N LEU A 108 -13.60 4.07 -11.53
CA LEU A 108 -12.74 5.18 -11.91
C LEU A 108 -13.09 5.75 -13.29
N THR A 109 -13.48 4.91 -14.23
CA THR A 109 -13.92 5.35 -15.57
C THR A 109 -15.26 6.05 -15.52
N ARG A 110 -16.10 5.75 -14.53
CA ARG A 110 -17.39 6.40 -14.28
C ARG A 110 -17.27 7.71 -13.53
N GLN A 111 -16.31 7.82 -12.59
CA GLN A 111 -16.07 9.01 -11.76
C GLN A 111 -14.80 9.76 -12.23
N THR A 112 -14.92 10.54 -13.29
CA THR A 112 -13.76 11.20 -13.92
C THR A 112 -13.18 12.39 -13.14
N ASN A 113 -13.91 12.94 -12.17
CA ASN A 113 -13.51 14.16 -11.43
C ASN A 113 -13.09 13.86 -9.99
N ILE A 114 -12.29 12.81 -9.79
CA ILE A 114 -11.73 12.42 -8.50
C ILE A 114 -10.21 12.28 -8.59
N ASP A 115 -9.55 12.42 -7.45
CA ASP A 115 -8.10 12.31 -7.32
C ASP A 115 -7.72 11.05 -6.56
N ILE A 116 -8.60 10.60 -5.65
CA ILE A 116 -8.43 9.40 -4.84
C ILE A 116 -9.76 8.62 -4.79
N MET A 117 -9.73 7.33 -5.13
CA MET A 117 -10.83 6.40 -4.90
C MET A 117 -10.54 5.56 -3.66
N ALA A 118 -11.36 5.64 -2.64
CA ALA A 118 -11.24 4.81 -1.45
C ALA A 118 -12.22 3.63 -1.50
N TYR A 119 -11.74 2.44 -1.21
CA TYR A 119 -12.54 1.21 -1.17
C TYR A 119 -12.42 0.51 0.18
N GLY A 120 -13.33 -0.44 0.41
CA GLY A 120 -13.38 -1.22 1.63
C GLY A 120 -12.30 -2.31 1.67
N PHE A 121 -12.03 -2.77 2.86
CA PHE A 121 -11.09 -3.85 3.14
C PHE A 121 -11.58 -4.74 4.27
N GLU A 122 -11.07 -5.94 4.36
CA GLU A 122 -11.31 -6.88 5.44
C GLU A 122 -10.06 -6.97 6.33
N TRP A 123 -10.25 -6.87 7.65
CA TRP A 123 -9.21 -7.16 8.62
C TRP A 123 -9.19 -8.64 8.95
N LYS A 124 -8.05 -9.23 9.10
CA LYS A 124 -7.85 -10.63 9.45
C LYS A 124 -8.78 -11.14 10.57
N ASP A 125 -8.93 -10.42 11.66
CA ASP A 125 -9.68 -10.87 12.84
C ASP A 125 -10.81 -9.91 13.24
N ARG A 126 -11.19 -8.95 12.39
CA ARG A 126 -12.15 -7.90 12.71
C ARG A 126 -13.28 -7.75 11.69
N GLY A 127 -13.16 -8.44 10.56
CA GLY A 127 -14.14 -8.39 9.49
C GLY A 127 -14.07 -7.11 8.64
N PRO A 128 -15.10 -6.88 7.82
CA PRO A 128 -15.06 -5.87 6.76
C PRO A 128 -15.18 -4.43 7.28
N THR A 129 -14.48 -3.52 6.62
CA THR A 129 -14.51 -2.08 6.86
C THR A 129 -14.74 -1.34 5.56
N LEU A 130 -15.87 -0.62 5.45
CA LEU A 130 -16.14 0.26 4.33
C LEU A 130 -15.58 1.66 4.59
N GLN A 131 -15.13 2.32 3.53
CA GLN A 131 -14.70 3.71 3.58
C GLN A 131 -15.86 4.64 3.23
N SER A 132 -15.87 5.81 3.84
CA SER A 132 -16.84 6.85 3.56
C SER A 132 -16.23 8.23 3.82
N LYS A 133 -16.90 9.29 3.40
CA LYS A 133 -16.46 10.67 3.64
C LYS A 133 -16.13 10.96 5.12
N ASN A 134 -16.82 10.29 6.04
CA ASN A 134 -16.66 10.52 7.48
C ASN A 134 -15.69 9.54 8.16
N SER A 135 -15.15 8.56 7.43
CA SER A 135 -14.30 7.49 7.98
C SER A 135 -13.16 7.10 7.02
N ILE A 136 -12.47 8.11 6.46
CA ILE A 136 -11.32 7.86 5.57
C ILE A 136 -10.13 7.47 6.44
N LYS A 137 -9.60 6.27 6.20
CA LYS A 137 -8.35 5.82 6.84
C LYS A 137 -7.13 6.46 6.19
N THR A 138 -6.03 6.56 6.92
CA THR A 138 -4.77 7.11 6.42
C THR A 138 -3.94 6.10 5.62
N ALA A 139 -4.20 4.80 5.77
CA ALA A 139 -3.56 3.76 4.99
C ALA A 139 -3.62 4.06 3.48
N VAL A 140 -2.56 3.75 2.75
CA VAL A 140 -2.49 4.02 1.31
C VAL A 140 -3.01 2.86 0.46
N TRP A 141 -2.93 1.63 0.97
CA TRP A 141 -3.26 0.39 0.25
C TRP A 141 -4.76 0.18 -0.03
N ASN A 142 -5.65 0.85 0.68
CA ASN A 142 -7.10 0.78 0.42
C ASN A 142 -7.61 1.92 -0.47
N LYS A 143 -6.77 2.39 -1.38
CA LYS A 143 -7.07 3.50 -2.29
C LYS A 143 -6.41 3.32 -3.64
N ALA A 144 -7.10 3.79 -4.68
CA ALA A 144 -6.48 4.12 -5.96
C ALA A 144 -6.18 5.62 -5.99
N TRP A 145 -4.96 5.98 -6.35
CA TRP A 145 -4.44 7.33 -6.34
C TRP A 145 -4.17 7.78 -7.78
N ARG A 146 -4.76 8.88 -8.21
CA ARG A 146 -4.42 9.43 -9.54
C ARG A 146 -2.97 9.87 -9.54
N ARG A 147 -2.14 9.29 -10.42
CA ARG A 147 -0.69 9.55 -10.46
C ARG A 147 -0.39 11.03 -10.73
N GLU A 148 -1.15 11.68 -11.61
CA GLU A 148 -1.02 13.13 -11.87
C GLU A 148 -1.28 13.97 -10.60
N PHE A 149 -2.23 13.55 -9.75
CA PHE A 149 -2.51 14.21 -8.48
C PHE A 149 -1.39 14.01 -7.45
N ILE A 150 -0.77 12.82 -7.41
CA ILE A 150 0.43 12.60 -6.59
C ILE A 150 1.54 13.57 -7.03
N GLY A 151 1.76 13.71 -8.33
CA GLY A 151 2.76 14.60 -8.88
C GLY A 151 4.16 14.39 -8.28
N ALA A 152 4.74 15.46 -7.72
CA ALA A 152 6.05 15.43 -7.07
C ALA A 152 6.00 15.10 -5.57
N GLU A 153 4.82 14.89 -4.99
CA GLU A 153 4.72 14.54 -3.56
C GLU A 153 5.27 13.13 -3.31
N ARG A 154 5.93 12.97 -2.17
CA ARG A 154 6.61 11.72 -1.78
C ARG A 154 6.30 11.40 -0.33
N PHE A 155 6.36 10.09 0.00
CA PHE A 155 6.34 9.62 1.38
C PHE A 155 7.51 10.22 2.15
N PRO A 156 7.31 10.58 3.43
CA PRO A 156 8.40 11.07 4.27
C PRO A 156 9.39 9.95 4.59
N ASP A 157 10.65 10.32 4.85
CA ASP A 157 11.68 9.41 5.37
C ASP A 157 11.47 9.17 6.87
N TRP A 158 10.41 8.42 7.20
CA TRP A 158 10.10 8.03 8.58
C TRP A 158 10.26 6.53 8.75
N ILE A 159 10.63 6.13 9.98
CA ILE A 159 10.86 4.73 10.30
C ILE A 159 9.56 3.89 10.27
N HIS A 160 8.41 4.52 10.53
CA HIS A 160 7.06 3.98 10.44
C HIS A 160 6.06 5.12 10.28
N THR A 161 4.77 4.82 10.11
CA THR A 161 3.69 5.81 9.94
C THR A 161 3.87 6.76 8.74
N ASP A 162 4.67 6.37 7.76
CA ASP A 162 4.88 7.08 6.51
C ASP A 162 3.56 7.31 5.75
N ASP A 163 2.63 6.35 5.80
CA ASP A 163 1.26 6.46 5.30
C ASP A 163 0.51 7.66 5.90
N LEU A 164 0.59 7.81 7.23
CA LEU A 164 -0.02 8.94 7.92
C LEU A 164 0.58 10.26 7.44
N GLY A 165 1.90 10.31 7.26
CA GLY A 165 2.60 11.49 6.76
C GLY A 165 2.19 11.86 5.34
N PHE A 166 2.12 10.88 4.45
CA PHE A 166 1.69 11.05 3.07
C PHE A 166 0.21 11.46 3.01
N ALA A 167 -0.66 10.76 3.71
CA ALA A 167 -2.08 11.04 3.74
C ALA A 167 -2.37 12.46 4.27
N ARG A 168 -1.68 12.94 5.28
CA ARG A 168 -1.84 14.30 5.82
C ARG A 168 -1.53 15.40 4.79
N LYS A 169 -0.60 15.14 3.89
CA LYS A 169 -0.29 16.07 2.80
C LYS A 169 -1.33 16.03 1.68
N MET A 170 -1.81 14.84 1.36
CA MET A 170 -2.61 14.58 0.17
C MET A 170 -4.11 14.75 0.41
N HIS A 171 -4.66 14.16 1.49
CA HIS A 171 -6.11 14.12 1.72
C HIS A 171 -6.79 15.49 1.75
N PRO A 172 -6.21 16.55 2.36
CA PRO A 172 -6.87 17.86 2.38
C PRO A 172 -7.04 18.52 1.00
N LYS A 173 -6.28 18.08 0.02
CA LYS A 173 -6.27 18.63 -1.35
C LYS A 173 -7.11 17.79 -2.32
N ALA A 174 -7.50 16.56 -1.90
CA ALA A 174 -8.06 15.56 -2.79
C ALA A 174 -9.58 15.64 -2.94
N ARG A 175 -10.05 15.38 -4.15
CA ARG A 175 -11.44 15.04 -4.44
C ARG A 175 -11.60 13.53 -4.31
N PHE A 176 -12.34 13.08 -3.29
CA PHE A 176 -12.54 11.67 -3.02
C PHE A 176 -13.72 11.07 -3.77
N GLY A 177 -13.51 9.86 -4.35
CA GLY A 177 -14.55 8.90 -4.68
C GLY A 177 -14.58 7.76 -3.65
N PHE A 178 -15.72 7.07 -3.57
CA PHE A 178 -15.89 5.95 -2.64
C PHE A 178 -16.53 4.77 -3.38
N LEU A 179 -15.86 3.64 -3.34
CA LEU A 179 -16.38 2.37 -3.87
C LEU A 179 -16.80 1.49 -2.67
N PRO A 180 -18.10 1.28 -2.43
CA PRO A 180 -18.60 0.55 -1.26
C PRO A 180 -18.50 -0.97 -1.44
N MET A 181 -17.31 -1.44 -1.79
CA MET A 181 -16.97 -2.86 -1.96
C MET A 181 -15.75 -3.19 -1.13
N ILE A 182 -15.70 -4.41 -0.59
CA ILE A 182 -14.53 -4.96 0.08
C ILE A 182 -13.64 -5.56 -1.01
N LEU A 183 -12.45 -4.97 -1.25
CA LEU A 183 -11.56 -5.31 -2.35
C LEU A 183 -10.15 -5.69 -1.93
N TYR A 184 -9.84 -5.55 -0.64
CA TYR A 184 -8.51 -5.77 -0.10
C TYR A 184 -8.60 -6.54 1.21
N TYR A 185 -7.66 -7.46 1.44
CA TYR A 185 -7.52 -8.16 2.70
C TYR A 185 -6.25 -7.69 3.41
N TYR A 186 -6.43 -7.17 4.62
CA TYR A 186 -5.37 -6.69 5.48
C TYR A 186 -4.99 -7.77 6.50
N ASN A 187 -3.83 -8.39 6.32
CA ASN A 187 -3.28 -9.44 7.19
C ASN A 187 -2.70 -8.84 8.48
N PHE A 188 -3.53 -8.11 9.20
CA PHE A 188 -3.18 -7.30 10.36
C PHE A 188 -2.56 -8.13 11.49
N MET A 189 -1.54 -7.56 12.14
CA MET A 189 -0.85 -8.18 13.29
C MET A 189 -0.18 -9.52 12.96
N ARG A 190 0.27 -9.71 11.73
CA ARG A 190 1.17 -10.83 11.42
C ARG A 190 2.40 -10.73 12.32
N PRO A 191 2.89 -11.86 12.92
CA PRO A 191 4.12 -11.85 13.72
C PRO A 191 5.29 -11.21 12.96
N GLY A 192 5.96 -10.24 13.59
CA GLY A 192 7.06 -9.49 12.99
C GLY A 192 6.67 -8.37 12.02
N SER A 193 5.37 -8.16 11.75
CA SER A 193 4.91 -6.99 10.98
C SER A 193 5.25 -5.66 11.67
N VAL A 194 5.22 -4.55 10.93
CA VAL A 194 5.44 -3.21 11.51
C VAL A 194 4.45 -2.93 12.66
N SER A 195 3.17 -3.31 12.50
CA SER A 195 2.16 -3.15 13.56
C SER A 195 2.45 -4.00 14.80
N ASP A 196 2.94 -5.24 14.62
CA ASP A 196 3.36 -6.13 15.71
C ASP A 196 4.55 -5.53 16.48
N ARG A 197 5.53 -5.00 15.76
CA ARG A 197 6.72 -4.35 16.31
C ARG A 197 6.41 -3.00 17.00
N ILE A 198 5.45 -2.21 16.47
CA ILE A 198 4.96 -0.99 17.12
C ILE A 198 4.29 -1.35 18.45
N ARG A 199 3.44 -2.37 18.50
CA ARG A 199 2.81 -2.85 19.74
C ARG A 199 3.87 -3.19 20.77
N ASP A 200 4.95 -3.84 20.38
CA ASP A 200 6.04 -4.27 21.27
C ASP A 200 6.98 -3.12 21.68
N GLY A 201 6.77 -1.91 21.16
CA GLY A 201 7.56 -0.71 21.51
C GLY A 201 8.95 -0.71 20.90
N GLU A 202 9.13 -1.36 19.75
CA GLU A 202 10.45 -1.46 19.09
C GLU A 202 10.86 -0.15 18.39
N PHE A 203 9.95 0.81 18.21
CA PHE A 203 10.25 2.06 17.52
C PHE A 203 10.31 3.25 18.48
N ASP A 204 11.30 4.11 18.26
CA ASP A 204 11.45 5.37 18.98
C ASP A 204 10.61 6.48 18.34
N ASN A 205 9.41 6.69 18.87
CA ASN A 205 8.50 7.73 18.40
C ASN A 205 9.06 9.16 18.52
N THR A 206 10.13 9.39 19.31
CA THR A 206 10.75 10.72 19.44
C THR A 206 11.41 11.18 18.14
N GLN A 207 11.74 10.27 17.24
CA GLN A 207 12.30 10.56 15.92
C GLN A 207 11.26 11.07 14.92
N LEU A 208 9.96 10.93 15.23
CA LEU A 208 8.90 11.47 14.40
C LEU A 208 8.68 12.96 14.62
N PRO A 209 8.25 13.72 13.60
CA PRO A 209 7.81 15.09 13.75
C PRO A 209 6.74 15.25 14.84
N GLN A 210 6.78 16.34 15.59
CA GLN A 210 5.87 16.57 16.72
C GLN A 210 4.39 16.47 16.33
N GLU A 211 4.03 16.93 15.15
CA GLU A 211 2.65 16.93 14.63
C GLU A 211 2.06 15.54 14.36
N VAL A 212 2.90 14.51 14.29
CA VAL A 212 2.43 13.11 14.09
C VAL A 212 2.75 12.22 15.29
N ARG A 213 3.62 12.64 16.19
CA ARG A 213 4.07 11.84 17.34
C ARG A 213 2.90 11.36 18.20
N SER A 214 2.00 12.26 18.58
CA SER A 214 0.83 11.88 19.39
C SER A 214 -0.08 10.87 18.73
N ALA A 215 -0.18 10.88 17.39
CA ALA A 215 -0.95 9.89 16.66
C ALA A 215 -0.25 8.53 16.64
N ALA A 216 1.10 8.51 16.49
CA ALA A 216 1.89 7.29 16.53
C ALA A 216 1.87 6.65 17.94
N GLU A 217 2.06 7.45 18.99
CA GLU A 217 1.96 7.01 20.39
C GLU A 217 0.55 6.48 20.71
N GLY A 218 -0.48 7.17 20.25
CA GLY A 218 -1.88 6.73 20.41
C GLY A 218 -2.15 5.40 19.71
N TYR A 219 -1.56 5.18 18.53
CA TYR A 219 -1.67 3.91 17.82
C TYR A 219 -0.95 2.77 18.56
N GLU A 220 0.25 3.02 19.08
CA GLU A 220 0.99 2.05 19.89
C GLU A 220 0.21 1.64 21.16
N ILE A 221 -0.35 2.61 21.88
CA ILE A 221 -1.20 2.36 23.07
C ILE A 221 -2.41 1.51 22.66
N TRP A 222 -3.09 1.90 21.58
CA TRP A 222 -4.24 1.17 21.08
C TRP A 222 -3.90 -0.29 20.71
N LEU A 223 -2.74 -0.54 20.09
CA LEU A 223 -2.28 -1.89 19.77
C LEU A 223 -2.05 -2.72 21.04
N LYS A 224 -1.37 -2.16 22.05
CA LYS A 224 -1.11 -2.83 23.34
C LYS A 224 -2.40 -3.19 24.10
N ASP A 225 -3.42 -2.35 24.02
CA ASP A 225 -4.69 -2.58 24.70
C ASP A 225 -5.55 -3.66 24.03
N HIS A 226 -5.48 -3.77 22.71
CA HIS A 226 -6.38 -4.62 21.93
C HIS A 226 -5.75 -5.94 21.46
N PHE A 227 -4.42 -6.06 21.46
CA PHE A 227 -3.67 -7.21 20.96
C PHE A 227 -2.57 -7.60 21.93
N LYS A 228 -2.97 -8.14 23.08
CA LYS A 228 -2.03 -8.71 24.07
C LYS A 228 -1.44 -10.01 23.52
N LYS A 229 -0.11 -10.21 23.73
CA LYS A 229 0.55 -11.50 23.48
C LYS A 229 0.05 -12.56 24.45
#